data_5fea515f79cb9c13c85db822dec0ab22
#
_entry.id   5fea515f79cb9c13c85db822dec0ab22
#
_cell.length_a   1.000
_cell.length_b   1.000
_cell.length_c   1.000
_cell.angle_alpha   90.00
_cell.angle_beta   90.00
_cell.angle_gamma   90.00
#
_symmetry.space_group_name_H-M   'P 1'
#
loop_
_entity.id
_entity.type
_entity.pdbx_description
1 polymer ?
#
loop_
_entity_poly.entity_id
_entity_poly.type
_entity_poly.pdbx_seq_one_letter_code
_entity_poly.pdbx_strand_id
1 'polypeptide(L)'
;MARRLMLGGTMAIAALLTVSSVTAPAWAQGAWTCPAAENGKKNPVPKSDAAVAAGKKLTVDKACTACHGDSGKGDGPGAAALNPKPADWTSAKVQQQSDGCLFWKVTTGRGAMPPWAALSETERGQLVHYIRTLKK
;
A
#
# COMPACT_ATOMS: atom_id res chain seq x y z
N MET A 1 12.72 -11.87 -78.08
CA MET A 1 11.79 -11.05 -77.26
C MET A 1 11.85 -11.52 -75.79
N ALA A 2 12.64 -10.86 -74.98
CA ALA A 2 12.82 -11.24 -73.59
C ALA A 2 12.12 -10.19 -72.68
N ARG A 3 11.09 -10.62 -71.94
CA ARG A 3 10.29 -9.80 -71.03
C ARG A 3 10.92 -9.86 -69.62
N ARG A 4 11.52 -8.76 -69.19
CA ARG A 4 12.05 -8.62 -67.83
C ARG A 4 10.88 -8.37 -66.88
N LEU A 5 10.69 -9.27 -65.91
CA LEU A 5 9.81 -9.08 -64.73
C LEU A 5 10.59 -8.30 -63.69
N MET A 6 10.14 -7.08 -63.38
CA MET A 6 10.63 -6.32 -62.20
C MET A 6 9.82 -6.75 -60.97
N LEU A 7 10.47 -7.40 -59.99
CA LEU A 7 9.91 -7.61 -58.66
C LEU A 7 10.14 -6.32 -57.86
N GLY A 8 9.06 -5.58 -57.60
CA GLY A 8 9.06 -4.48 -56.64
C GLY A 8 8.95 -5.03 -55.22
N GLY A 9 10.05 -4.98 -54.49
CA GLY A 9 10.04 -5.31 -53.05
C GLY A 9 9.51 -4.15 -52.24
N THR A 10 8.32 -4.27 -51.65
CA THR A 10 7.79 -3.34 -50.65
C THR A 10 8.43 -3.65 -49.29
N MET A 11 9.34 -2.80 -48.83
CA MET A 11 9.86 -2.82 -47.47
C MET A 11 8.77 -2.30 -46.52
N ALA A 12 8.18 -3.19 -45.73
CA ALA A 12 7.31 -2.81 -44.63
C ALA A 12 8.18 -2.37 -43.46
N ILE A 13 8.17 -1.06 -43.15
CA ILE A 13 8.80 -0.50 -41.95
C ILE A 13 7.88 -0.78 -40.79
N ALA A 14 8.23 -1.78 -39.95
CA ALA A 14 7.56 -2.02 -38.69
C ALA A 14 8.01 -0.94 -37.66
N ALA A 15 7.14 0.06 -37.41
CA ALA A 15 7.36 1.03 -36.37
C ALA A 15 7.15 0.36 -35.00
N LEU A 16 8.23 0.09 -34.28
CA LEU A 16 8.20 -0.33 -32.86
C LEU A 16 7.76 0.86 -32.01
N LEU A 17 6.50 0.89 -31.62
CA LEU A 17 5.99 1.81 -30.59
C LEU A 17 6.51 1.36 -29.24
N THR A 18 7.59 1.97 -28.76
CA THR A 18 8.05 1.82 -27.38
C THR A 18 7.09 2.56 -26.48
N VAL A 19 6.24 1.83 -25.76
CA VAL A 19 5.40 2.38 -24.70
C VAL A 19 6.30 2.70 -23.51
N SER A 20 6.74 3.96 -23.39
CA SER A 20 7.43 4.43 -22.20
C SER A 20 6.44 4.48 -21.06
N SER A 21 6.55 3.56 -20.11
CA SER A 21 5.80 3.58 -18.86
C SER A 21 6.27 4.76 -18.01
N VAL A 22 5.55 5.88 -18.08
CA VAL A 22 5.77 7.02 -17.20
C VAL A 22 5.24 6.66 -15.82
N THR A 23 6.13 6.29 -14.90
CA THR A 23 5.78 6.14 -13.48
C THR A 23 5.48 7.52 -12.91
N ALA A 24 4.23 7.76 -12.52
CA ALA A 24 3.84 9.00 -11.88
C ALA A 24 4.63 9.19 -10.56
N PRO A 25 5.13 10.40 -10.27
CA PRO A 25 5.86 10.68 -9.05
C PRO A 25 4.95 10.46 -7.81
N ALA A 26 5.55 10.09 -6.68
CA ALA A 26 4.82 9.71 -5.46
C ALA A 26 3.85 10.79 -4.95
N TRP A 27 4.11 12.07 -5.20
CA TRP A 27 3.20 13.19 -4.86
C TRP A 27 1.93 13.23 -5.73
N ALA A 28 1.94 12.63 -6.90
CA ALA A 28 0.78 12.57 -7.80
C ALA A 28 -0.28 11.52 -7.37
N GLN A 29 -0.02 10.77 -6.30
CA GLN A 29 -0.93 9.71 -5.87
C GLN A 29 -2.19 10.18 -5.14
N GLY A 30 -2.45 11.49 -5.01
CA GLY A 30 -3.66 12.04 -4.39
C GLY A 30 -3.92 11.54 -2.95
N ALA A 31 -5.11 11.75 -2.43
CA ALA A 31 -5.51 11.22 -1.12
C ALA A 31 -5.67 9.68 -1.16
N TRP A 32 -5.18 8.98 -0.13
CA TRP A 32 -5.41 7.53 0.00
C TRP A 32 -6.81 7.26 0.55
N THR A 33 -7.78 7.37 -0.35
CA THR A 33 -9.20 7.24 -0.02
C THR A 33 -9.59 5.77 0.05
N CYS A 34 -10.33 5.41 1.09
CA CYS A 34 -10.88 4.08 1.26
C CYS A 34 -12.05 3.85 0.28
N PRO A 35 -12.09 2.72 -0.42
CA PRO A 35 -13.26 2.35 -1.20
C PRO A 35 -14.50 2.24 -0.32
N ALA A 36 -15.66 2.69 -0.82
CA ALA A 36 -16.91 2.64 -0.05
C ALA A 36 -17.26 1.22 0.42
N ALA A 37 -16.97 0.21 -0.42
CA ALA A 37 -17.19 -1.20 -0.08
C ALA A 37 -16.34 -1.69 1.11
N GLU A 38 -15.21 -1.06 1.39
CA GLU A 38 -14.32 -1.41 2.50
C GLU A 38 -14.66 -0.63 3.78
N ASN A 39 -15.20 0.59 3.61
CA ASN A 39 -15.46 1.49 4.74
C ASN A 39 -16.47 0.95 5.75
N GLY A 40 -17.44 0.13 5.32
CA GLY A 40 -18.44 -0.46 6.20
C GLY A 40 -18.03 -1.79 6.85
N LYS A 41 -16.90 -2.37 6.45
CA LYS A 41 -16.48 -3.67 6.97
C LYS A 41 -15.95 -3.55 8.39
N LYS A 42 -16.31 -4.55 9.21
CA LYS A 42 -15.79 -4.71 10.56
C LYS A 42 -14.45 -5.44 10.53
N ASN A 43 -13.67 -5.29 11.60
CA ASN A 43 -12.50 -6.14 11.80
C ASN A 43 -12.92 -7.61 11.90
N PRO A 44 -12.32 -8.53 11.13
CA PRO A 44 -12.67 -9.96 11.19
C PRO A 44 -12.25 -10.63 12.51
N VAL A 45 -11.38 -9.98 13.29
CA VAL A 45 -10.87 -10.50 14.57
C VAL A 45 -11.63 -9.85 15.73
N PRO A 46 -12.16 -10.60 16.70
CA PRO A 46 -12.66 -10.04 17.94
C PRO A 46 -11.57 -9.30 18.71
N LYS A 47 -11.92 -8.13 19.26
CA LYS A 47 -10.97 -7.35 20.08
C LYS A 47 -10.68 -8.09 21.38
N SER A 48 -9.41 -8.28 21.70
CA SER A 48 -8.93 -8.83 22.96
C SER A 48 -7.51 -8.33 23.23
N ASP A 49 -7.06 -8.42 24.48
CA ASP A 49 -5.70 -8.05 24.85
C ASP A 49 -4.67 -8.93 24.13
N ALA A 50 -4.99 -10.21 23.93
CA ALA A 50 -4.16 -11.13 23.17
C ALA A 50 -4.05 -10.70 21.68
N ALA A 51 -5.16 -10.26 21.06
CA ALA A 51 -5.14 -9.77 19.69
C ALA A 51 -4.32 -8.47 19.57
N VAL A 52 -4.42 -7.56 20.54
CA VAL A 52 -3.63 -6.32 20.59
C VAL A 52 -2.13 -6.64 20.76
N ALA A 53 -1.78 -7.53 21.69
CA ALA A 53 -0.39 -7.93 21.92
C ALA A 53 0.22 -8.59 20.68
N ALA A 54 -0.53 -9.47 20.01
CA ALA A 54 -0.11 -10.08 18.74
C ALA A 54 0.09 -9.03 17.64
N GLY A 55 -0.83 -8.08 17.50
CA GLY A 55 -0.71 -6.97 16.55
C GLY A 55 0.52 -6.12 16.83
N LYS A 56 0.81 -5.79 18.09
CA LYS A 56 2.04 -5.08 18.49
C LYS A 56 3.29 -5.86 18.08
N LYS A 57 3.32 -7.15 18.39
CA LYS A 57 4.45 -8.01 17.99
C LYS A 57 4.66 -8.02 16.48
N LEU A 58 3.59 -8.12 15.70
CA LEU A 58 3.66 -8.08 14.23
C LEU A 58 4.28 -6.79 13.70
N THR A 59 4.06 -5.63 14.34
CA THR A 59 4.68 -4.37 13.89
C THR A 59 6.20 -4.40 13.95
N VAL A 60 6.77 -5.15 14.89
CA VAL A 60 8.22 -5.37 15.01
C VAL A 60 8.69 -6.45 14.05
N ASP A 61 8.05 -7.63 14.07
CA ASP A 61 8.43 -8.80 13.27
C ASP A 61 8.39 -8.49 11.75
N LYS A 62 7.50 -7.62 11.33
CA LYS A 62 7.33 -7.20 9.93
C LYS A 62 7.96 -5.83 9.63
N ALA A 63 8.79 -5.33 10.54
CA ALA A 63 9.51 -4.05 10.40
C ALA A 63 8.61 -2.84 10.09
N CYS A 64 7.34 -2.86 10.48
CA CYS A 64 6.44 -1.70 10.32
C CYS A 64 6.98 -0.48 11.08
N THR A 65 7.62 -0.72 12.24
CA THR A 65 8.23 0.31 13.09
C THR A 65 9.38 1.04 12.40
N ALA A 66 10.03 0.43 11.41
CA ALA A 66 11.09 1.09 10.65
C ALA A 66 10.63 2.39 9.97
N CYS A 67 9.35 2.45 9.58
CA CYS A 67 8.73 3.63 8.98
C CYS A 67 7.77 4.32 9.94
N HIS A 68 6.91 3.55 10.64
CA HIS A 68 5.87 4.11 11.50
C HIS A 68 6.34 4.50 12.91
N GLY A 69 7.56 4.09 13.31
CA GLY A 69 8.10 4.31 14.66
C GLY A 69 7.48 3.38 15.70
N ASP A 70 8.14 3.21 16.85
CA ASP A 70 7.68 2.34 17.94
C ASP A 70 6.37 2.82 18.58
N SER A 71 6.15 4.12 18.56
CA SER A 71 4.92 4.76 19.04
C SER A 71 3.86 4.98 17.96
N GLY A 72 4.12 4.56 16.71
CA GLY A 72 3.22 4.70 15.57
C GLY A 72 3.04 6.12 15.04
N LYS A 73 3.96 7.04 15.35
CA LYS A 73 3.87 8.46 14.94
C LYS A 73 4.33 8.75 13.50
N GLY A 74 4.77 7.73 12.77
CA GLY A 74 5.33 7.92 11.43
C GLY A 74 6.74 8.51 11.45
N ASP A 75 7.44 8.36 12.57
CA ASP A 75 8.77 8.92 12.88
C ASP A 75 9.87 7.86 12.96
N GLY A 76 9.63 6.69 12.38
CA GLY A 76 10.64 5.64 12.33
C GLY A 76 11.88 6.06 11.54
N PRO A 77 13.04 5.38 11.73
CA PRO A 77 14.31 5.76 11.11
C PRO A 77 14.24 5.87 9.57
N GLY A 78 13.42 5.06 8.92
CA GLY A 78 13.19 5.13 7.48
C GLY A 78 12.26 6.25 7.02
N ALA A 79 11.51 6.88 7.93
CA ALA A 79 10.51 7.88 7.57
C ALA A 79 11.09 9.16 6.96
N ALA A 80 12.34 9.51 7.31
CA ALA A 80 12.98 10.74 6.86
C ALA A 80 13.09 10.82 5.32
N ALA A 81 13.34 9.68 4.67
CA ALA A 81 13.53 9.58 3.22
C ALA A 81 12.19 9.45 2.44
N LEU A 82 11.05 9.35 3.12
CA LEU A 82 9.76 9.07 2.47
C LEU A 82 8.96 10.34 2.21
N ASN A 83 8.36 10.38 1.02
CA ASN A 83 7.38 11.39 0.62
C ASN A 83 6.24 10.70 -0.17
N PRO A 84 4.99 10.70 0.33
CA PRO A 84 4.57 11.28 1.61
C PRO A 84 5.15 10.55 2.82
N LYS A 85 5.21 11.24 3.95
CA LYS A 85 5.59 10.63 5.24
C LYS A 85 4.66 9.48 5.61
N PRO A 86 5.16 8.47 6.36
CA PRO A 86 4.31 7.43 6.91
C PRO A 86 3.19 8.02 7.77
N ALA A 87 2.03 7.37 7.75
CA ALA A 87 0.89 7.84 8.53
C ALA A 87 1.19 7.78 10.03
N ASP A 88 0.87 8.87 10.75
CA ASP A 88 0.81 8.90 12.21
C ASP A 88 -0.45 8.16 12.67
N TRP A 89 -0.27 6.95 13.20
CA TRP A 89 -1.36 6.11 13.71
C TRP A 89 -2.08 6.71 14.91
N THR A 90 -1.44 7.64 15.65
CA THR A 90 -2.04 8.29 16.81
C THR A 90 -2.98 9.43 16.43
N SER A 91 -2.90 9.89 15.17
CA SER A 91 -3.63 11.07 14.69
C SER A 91 -5.12 10.82 14.51
N ALA A 92 -5.93 11.87 14.70
CA ALA A 92 -7.38 11.82 14.43
C ALA A 92 -7.67 11.37 12.99
N LYS A 93 -6.86 11.76 12.03
CA LYS A 93 -6.99 11.38 10.62
C LYS A 93 -6.96 9.87 10.41
N VAL A 94 -6.16 9.14 11.17
CA VAL A 94 -6.10 7.68 11.12
C VAL A 94 -7.18 7.07 12.00
N GLN A 95 -7.37 7.58 13.22
CA GLN A 95 -8.26 7.00 14.21
C GLN A 95 -9.76 7.14 13.88
N GLN A 96 -10.14 8.10 13.00
CA GLN A 96 -11.51 8.27 12.51
C GLN A 96 -11.85 7.34 11.33
N GLN A 97 -10.87 6.71 10.69
CA GLN A 97 -11.15 5.75 9.65
C GLN A 97 -11.79 4.47 10.24
N SER A 98 -12.62 3.79 9.46
CA SER A 98 -13.19 2.50 9.90
C SER A 98 -12.11 1.41 9.98
N ASP A 99 -12.40 0.33 10.71
CA ASP A 99 -11.51 -0.84 10.77
C ASP A 99 -11.32 -1.47 9.40
N GLY A 100 -12.38 -1.54 8.59
CA GLY A 100 -12.29 -2.03 7.22
C GLY A 100 -11.36 -1.20 6.35
N CYS A 101 -11.36 0.13 6.52
CA CYS A 101 -10.42 1.01 5.82
C CYS A 101 -8.97 0.75 6.22
N LEU A 102 -8.69 0.63 7.51
CA LEU A 102 -7.34 0.35 7.99
C LEU A 102 -6.88 -1.04 7.52
N PHE A 103 -7.76 -2.03 7.63
CA PHE A 103 -7.51 -3.39 7.15
C PHE A 103 -7.18 -3.41 5.65
N TRP A 104 -8.00 -2.72 4.83
CA TRP A 104 -7.77 -2.60 3.40
C TRP A 104 -6.42 -1.92 3.09
N LYS A 105 -6.07 -0.84 3.77
CA LYS A 105 -4.80 -0.14 3.60
C LYS A 105 -3.60 -1.02 3.93
N VAL A 106 -3.66 -1.76 5.02
CA VAL A 106 -2.63 -2.74 5.36
C VAL A 106 -2.53 -3.81 4.26
N THR A 107 -3.66 -4.29 3.77
CA THR A 107 -3.70 -5.34 2.73
C THR A 107 -3.08 -4.89 1.42
N THR A 108 -3.44 -3.70 0.96
CA THR A 108 -3.10 -3.22 -0.40
C THR A 108 -1.79 -2.47 -0.47
N GLY A 109 -1.34 -1.87 0.64
CA GLY A 109 -0.17 -1.00 0.63
C GLY A 109 -0.36 0.21 -0.29
N ARG A 110 0.61 1.11 -0.32
CA ARG A 110 0.67 2.22 -1.29
C ARG A 110 2.04 2.91 -1.27
N GLY A 111 2.58 3.20 -2.45
CA GLY A 111 3.87 3.87 -2.58
C GLY A 111 4.98 3.09 -1.88
N ALA A 112 5.63 3.69 -0.90
CA ALA A 112 6.68 3.03 -0.12
C ALA A 112 6.15 2.01 0.91
N MET A 113 4.85 2.03 1.23
CA MET A 113 4.25 1.03 2.10
C MET A 113 3.91 -0.22 1.29
N PRO A 114 4.58 -1.36 1.52
CA PRO A 114 4.30 -2.59 0.78
C PRO A 114 2.92 -3.14 1.09
N PRO A 115 2.33 -3.95 0.17
CA PRO A 115 1.10 -4.68 0.44
C PRO A 115 1.39 -5.85 1.40
N TRP A 116 0.53 -6.03 2.39
CA TRP A 116 0.62 -7.12 3.38
C TRP A 116 -0.44 -8.20 3.15
N ALA A 117 -0.84 -8.40 1.89
CA ALA A 117 -1.81 -9.44 1.51
C ALA A 117 -1.35 -10.87 1.85
N ALA A 118 -0.03 -11.09 1.98
CA ALA A 118 0.54 -12.37 2.40
C ALA A 118 0.32 -12.69 3.89
N LEU A 119 0.04 -11.69 4.73
CA LEU A 119 -0.43 -11.92 6.10
C LEU A 119 -1.85 -12.48 6.07
N SER A 120 -2.15 -13.40 7.01
CA SER A 120 -3.51 -13.89 7.20
C SER A 120 -4.48 -12.74 7.56
N GLU A 121 -5.77 -12.95 7.36
CA GLU A 121 -6.80 -12.00 7.80
C GLU A 121 -6.73 -11.75 9.31
N THR A 122 -6.42 -12.79 10.08
CA THR A 122 -6.23 -12.69 11.53
C THR A 122 -5.08 -11.75 11.88
N GLU A 123 -3.91 -11.92 11.26
CA GLU A 123 -2.75 -11.06 11.53
C GLU A 123 -3.03 -9.59 11.16
N ARG A 124 -3.67 -9.35 10.01
CA ARG A 124 -4.04 -7.99 9.61
C ARG A 124 -5.07 -7.37 10.54
N GLY A 125 -6.04 -8.16 11.02
CA GLY A 125 -7.02 -7.71 12.00
C GLY A 125 -6.37 -7.37 13.36
N GLN A 126 -5.41 -8.17 13.80
CA GLN A 126 -4.61 -7.91 15.01
C GLN A 126 -3.81 -6.60 14.90
N LEU A 127 -3.18 -6.34 13.74
CA LEU A 127 -2.52 -5.06 13.47
C LEU A 127 -3.49 -3.88 13.62
N VAL A 128 -4.70 -3.98 13.06
CA VAL A 128 -5.72 -2.94 13.20
C VAL A 128 -6.09 -2.71 14.67
N HIS A 129 -6.26 -3.78 15.46
CA HIS A 129 -6.54 -3.64 16.90
C HIS A 129 -5.41 -2.94 17.64
N TYR A 130 -4.16 -3.25 17.35
CA TYR A 130 -3.02 -2.53 17.94
C TYR A 130 -3.03 -1.05 17.54
N ILE A 131 -3.21 -0.72 16.26
CA ILE A 131 -3.28 0.67 15.79
C ILE A 131 -4.36 1.45 16.56
N ARG A 132 -5.51 0.82 16.88
CA ARG A 132 -6.59 1.45 17.65
C ARG A 132 -6.20 1.79 19.09
N THR A 133 -5.26 1.08 19.67
CA THR A 133 -4.79 1.39 21.03
C THR A 133 -3.92 2.64 21.11
N LEU A 134 -3.42 3.12 19.97
CA LEU A 134 -2.56 4.29 19.90
C LEU A 134 -3.32 5.62 19.82
N LYS A 135 -4.65 5.59 19.89
CA LYS A 135 -5.49 6.79 19.95
C LYS A 135 -5.10 7.63 21.17
N LYS A 136 -4.83 8.92 20.95
CA LYS A 136 -4.63 9.93 21.99
C LYS A 136 -5.96 10.55 22.37
#